data_d4d99f89f840ea4be63d654ba3124851
#
_entry.id   d4d99f89f840ea4be63d654ba3124851
#
_cell.length_a   1.000
_cell.length_b   1.000
_cell.length_c   1.000
_cell.angle_alpha   90.00
_cell.angle_beta   90.00
_cell.angle_gamma   90.00
#
_symmetry.space_group_name_H-M   'P 1'
#
loop_
_entity.id
_entity.type
_entity.pdbx_description
1 polymer ?
#
loop_
_entity_poly.entity_id
_entity_poly.type
_entity_poly.pdbx_seq_one_letter_code
_entity_poly.pdbx_strand_id
1 'polypeptide(L)'
;SIGHIRDLPTSGNNINQADPKARAAQAARTRKMAPKQKAAYKKKNAKQQLVRRMGIDPDDHWAASYQVLPGKEKVVSELTKLAAKADTIYLATDLDREGEAIAWHLKEAIGGDPSRYQRVVFNEITKKAITEAFERPSILDMDRVNAQQARRFLDRVVGFMVSPLLWSKVA
;
A
#
# COMPACT_ATOMS: atom_id res chain seq x y z
N SER A 1 16.66 0.54 -10.93
CA SER A 1 15.81 -0.06 -9.88
C SER A 1 14.36 0.09 -10.28
N ILE A 2 13.55 -0.94 -10.05
CA ILE A 2 12.11 -0.91 -10.34
C ILE A 2 11.39 0.07 -9.38
N GLY A 3 11.97 0.33 -8.22
CA GLY A 3 11.38 1.15 -7.16
C GLY A 3 10.10 0.55 -6.57
N HIS A 4 9.32 1.37 -5.89
CA HIS A 4 8.02 0.94 -5.37
C HIS A 4 7.07 0.59 -6.51
N ILE A 5 6.41 -0.56 -6.41
CA ILE A 5 5.38 -1.03 -7.36
C ILE A 5 3.96 -0.90 -6.80
N ARG A 6 3.82 -0.87 -5.48
CA ARG A 6 2.56 -0.71 -4.74
C ARG A 6 2.71 0.39 -3.71
N ASP A 7 1.64 1.13 -3.49
CA ASP A 7 1.54 2.12 -2.42
C ASP A 7 0.08 2.24 -1.95
N LEU A 8 -0.10 2.97 -0.87
CA LEU A 8 -1.42 3.40 -0.42
C LEU A 8 -2.08 4.29 -1.49
N PRO A 9 -3.43 4.33 -1.58
CA PRO A 9 -4.15 5.11 -2.59
C PRO A 9 -3.68 6.57 -2.60
N THR A 10 -3.43 7.11 -3.77
CA THR A 10 -3.20 8.56 -3.93
C THR A 10 -4.53 9.30 -4.02
N SER A 11 -4.61 10.48 -3.41
CA SER A 11 -5.85 11.27 -3.23
C SER A 11 -6.59 11.66 -4.53
N GLY A 12 -5.98 11.41 -5.69
CA GLY A 12 -6.52 11.79 -7.01
C GLY A 12 -7.08 10.66 -7.86
N ASN A 13 -6.79 9.40 -7.54
CA ASN A 13 -7.18 8.28 -8.40
C ASN A 13 -8.45 7.60 -7.92
N ASN A 14 -9.53 7.77 -8.69
CA ASN A 14 -10.75 6.93 -8.74
C ASN A 14 -11.67 6.83 -7.52
N ILE A 15 -11.53 7.64 -6.48
CA ILE A 15 -12.48 7.62 -5.35
C ILE A 15 -13.85 8.21 -5.74
N ASN A 16 -13.94 8.94 -6.83
CA ASN A 16 -15.16 9.62 -7.29
C ASN A 16 -15.92 8.93 -8.42
N GLN A 17 -15.52 7.74 -8.86
CA GLN A 17 -16.30 6.96 -9.83
C GLN A 17 -17.40 6.11 -9.16
N ALA A 18 -18.07 6.64 -8.15
CA ALA A 18 -19.34 6.06 -7.76
C ALA A 18 -20.34 6.31 -8.90
N ASP A 19 -20.90 5.22 -9.43
CA ASP A 19 -21.93 5.25 -10.45
C ASP A 19 -22.96 6.36 -10.17
N PRO A 20 -23.26 7.25 -11.13
CA PRO A 20 -24.25 8.31 -10.96
C PRO A 20 -25.58 7.80 -10.41
N LYS A 21 -26.00 6.59 -10.79
CA LYS A 21 -27.20 5.92 -10.26
C LYS A 21 -27.08 5.60 -8.78
N ALA A 22 -25.92 5.10 -8.33
CA ALA A 22 -25.66 4.83 -6.91
C ALA A 22 -25.66 6.12 -6.08
N ARG A 23 -25.10 7.21 -6.61
CA ARG A 23 -25.15 8.54 -5.96
C ARG A 23 -26.58 9.07 -5.84
N ALA A 24 -27.40 8.95 -6.89
CA ALA A 24 -28.79 9.39 -6.88
C ALA A 24 -29.62 8.57 -5.87
N ALA A 25 -29.47 7.24 -5.87
CA ALA A 25 -30.13 6.36 -4.91
C ALA A 25 -29.75 6.68 -3.45
N GLN A 26 -28.47 6.94 -3.21
CA GLN A 26 -27.95 7.33 -1.89
C GLN A 26 -28.52 8.69 -1.44
N ALA A 27 -28.59 9.68 -2.34
CA ALA A 27 -29.20 10.98 -2.08
C ALA A 27 -30.69 10.85 -1.73
N ALA A 28 -31.44 10.02 -2.47
CA ALA A 28 -32.86 9.76 -2.22
C ALA A 28 -33.08 9.10 -0.85
N ARG A 29 -32.27 8.11 -0.45
CA ARG A 29 -32.30 7.50 0.90
C ARG A 29 -32.02 8.52 1.99
N THR A 30 -31.03 9.38 1.80
CA THR A 30 -30.64 10.39 2.79
C THR A 30 -31.72 11.47 2.98
N ARG A 31 -32.49 11.79 1.94
CA ARG A 31 -33.62 12.75 2.03
C ARG A 31 -34.75 12.25 2.95
N LYS A 32 -34.97 10.95 2.99
CA LYS A 32 -36.05 10.32 3.78
C LYS A 32 -35.68 10.02 5.25
N MET A 33 -34.41 10.29 5.65
CA MET A 33 -33.94 10.03 7.01
C MET A 33 -34.33 11.13 7.98
N ALA A 34 -34.69 10.76 9.23
CA ALA A 34 -34.87 11.71 10.33
C ALA A 34 -33.60 12.52 10.62
N PRO A 35 -33.66 13.76 11.13
CA PRO A 35 -32.47 14.63 11.31
C PRO A 35 -31.32 13.98 12.08
N LYS A 36 -31.62 13.28 13.18
CA LYS A 36 -30.61 12.55 13.97
C LYS A 36 -29.95 11.42 13.17
N GLN A 37 -30.75 10.65 12.44
CA GLN A 37 -30.24 9.55 11.59
C GLN A 37 -29.39 10.09 10.44
N LYS A 38 -29.78 11.22 9.84
CA LYS A 38 -29.06 11.90 8.78
C LYS A 38 -27.69 12.40 9.26
N ALA A 39 -27.61 12.96 10.48
CA ALA A 39 -26.35 13.40 11.08
C ALA A 39 -25.40 12.22 11.35
N ALA A 40 -25.90 11.14 11.95
CA ALA A 40 -25.11 9.91 12.17
C ALA A 40 -24.63 9.29 10.86
N TYR A 41 -25.49 9.22 9.85
CA TYR A 41 -25.14 8.72 8.52
C TYR A 41 -24.05 9.57 7.83
N LYS A 42 -24.16 10.91 7.89
CA LYS A 42 -23.14 11.82 7.36
C LYS A 42 -21.78 11.60 8.06
N LYS A 43 -21.78 11.48 9.39
CA LYS A 43 -20.55 11.22 10.17
C LYS A 43 -19.90 9.88 9.79
N LYS A 44 -20.71 8.82 9.68
CA LYS A 44 -20.24 7.50 9.24
C LYS A 44 -19.65 7.54 7.82
N ASN A 45 -20.35 8.17 6.89
CA ASN A 45 -19.87 8.31 5.51
C ASN A 45 -18.58 9.13 5.42
N ALA A 46 -18.48 10.25 6.15
CA ALA A 46 -17.27 11.06 6.18
C ALA A 46 -16.07 10.24 6.69
N LYS A 47 -16.27 9.44 7.75
CA LYS A 47 -15.25 8.52 8.26
C LYS A 47 -14.83 7.48 7.21
N GLN A 48 -15.79 6.82 6.56
CA GLN A 48 -15.51 5.84 5.52
C GLN A 48 -14.79 6.44 4.31
N GLN A 49 -15.16 7.66 3.91
CA GLN A 49 -14.45 8.37 2.84
C GLN A 49 -13.02 8.73 3.24
N LEU A 50 -12.80 9.13 4.50
CA LEU A 50 -11.47 9.41 5.02
C LEU A 50 -10.60 8.15 4.99
N VAL A 51 -11.09 7.01 5.51
CA VAL A 51 -10.40 5.72 5.48
C VAL A 51 -10.05 5.31 4.04
N ARG A 52 -10.99 5.42 3.11
CA ARG A 52 -10.74 5.13 1.69
C ARG A 52 -9.66 6.01 1.07
N ARG A 53 -9.68 7.32 1.37
CA ARG A 53 -8.68 8.28 0.86
C ARG A 53 -7.31 8.05 1.49
N MET A 54 -7.29 7.74 2.77
CA MET A 54 -6.08 7.45 3.52
C MET A 54 -5.48 6.08 3.13
N GLY A 55 -6.36 5.13 2.75
CA GLY A 55 -5.98 3.75 2.43
C GLY A 55 -5.62 2.93 3.66
N ILE A 56 -5.95 3.43 4.86
CA ILE A 56 -5.66 2.79 6.15
C ILE A 56 -6.88 2.94 7.02
N ASP A 57 -7.28 1.88 7.72
CA ASP A 57 -8.33 1.92 8.72
C ASP A 57 -7.74 1.78 10.14
N PRO A 58 -7.63 2.87 10.91
CA PRO A 58 -7.11 2.82 12.28
C PRO A 58 -8.00 2.03 13.26
N ASP A 59 -9.28 1.87 12.96
CA ASP A 59 -10.23 1.13 13.81
C ASP A 59 -10.26 -0.37 13.49
N ASP A 60 -9.69 -0.76 12.35
CA ASP A 60 -9.54 -2.16 11.93
C ASP A 60 -8.06 -2.56 11.91
N HIS A 61 -7.43 -2.56 13.09
CA HIS A 61 -6.04 -3.00 13.27
C HIS A 61 -5.04 -2.41 12.26
N TRP A 62 -5.26 -1.17 11.83
CA TRP A 62 -4.45 -0.49 10.82
C TRP A 62 -4.44 -1.20 9.46
N ALA A 63 -5.52 -1.88 9.13
CA ALA A 63 -5.66 -2.55 7.84
C ALA A 63 -5.38 -1.57 6.69
N ALA A 64 -4.43 -1.94 5.84
CA ALA A 64 -3.95 -1.09 4.75
C ALA A 64 -4.38 -1.64 3.39
N SER A 65 -4.88 -0.77 2.53
CA SER A 65 -5.28 -1.08 1.16
C SER A 65 -4.21 -0.62 0.18
N TYR A 66 -3.31 -1.52 -0.19
CA TYR A 66 -2.27 -1.23 -1.17
C TYR A 66 -2.79 -1.40 -2.60
N GLN A 67 -2.36 -0.50 -3.47
CA GLN A 67 -2.69 -0.52 -4.90
C GLN A 67 -1.41 -0.52 -5.74
N VAL A 68 -1.43 -1.21 -6.87
CA VAL A 68 -0.34 -1.11 -7.85
C VAL A 68 -0.29 0.32 -8.36
N LEU A 69 0.90 0.89 -8.41
CA LEU A 69 1.10 2.25 -8.87
C LEU A 69 0.80 2.37 -10.37
N PRO A 70 0.15 3.47 -10.81
CA PRO A 70 -0.10 3.72 -12.21
C PRO A 70 1.18 3.60 -13.07
N GLY A 71 1.10 2.85 -14.16
CA GLY A 71 2.23 2.57 -15.04
C GLY A 71 3.13 1.41 -14.60
N LYS A 72 2.88 0.79 -13.44
CA LYS A 72 3.60 -0.40 -12.97
C LYS A 72 2.87 -1.72 -13.24
N GLU A 73 1.65 -1.66 -13.77
CA GLU A 73 0.80 -2.84 -14.02
C GLU A 73 1.46 -3.80 -15.01
N LYS A 74 2.08 -3.28 -16.07
CA LYS A 74 2.81 -4.08 -17.05
C LYS A 74 3.99 -4.82 -16.43
N VAL A 75 4.77 -4.12 -15.61
CA VAL A 75 5.92 -4.69 -14.90
C VAL A 75 5.49 -5.80 -13.96
N VAL A 76 4.44 -5.57 -13.16
CA VAL A 76 3.88 -6.60 -12.27
C VAL A 76 3.38 -7.80 -13.06
N SER A 77 2.66 -7.58 -14.17
CA SER A 77 2.17 -8.66 -15.03
C SER A 77 3.33 -9.49 -15.64
N GLU A 78 4.39 -8.84 -16.11
CA GLU A 78 5.57 -9.52 -16.64
C GLU A 78 6.28 -10.34 -15.56
N LEU A 79 6.52 -9.74 -14.39
CA LEU A 79 7.15 -10.43 -13.27
C LEU A 79 6.32 -11.63 -12.81
N THR A 80 4.99 -11.51 -12.76
CA THR A 80 4.10 -12.63 -12.41
C THR A 80 4.21 -13.78 -13.42
N LYS A 81 4.28 -13.47 -14.72
CA LYS A 81 4.44 -14.49 -15.78
C LYS A 81 5.80 -15.19 -15.69
N LEU A 82 6.87 -14.45 -15.38
CA LEU A 82 8.20 -15.02 -15.19
C LEU A 82 8.25 -15.88 -13.92
N ALA A 83 7.70 -15.37 -12.82
CA ALA A 83 7.62 -16.07 -11.55
C ALA A 83 6.83 -17.39 -11.64
N ALA A 84 5.81 -17.46 -12.50
CA ALA A 84 5.05 -18.69 -12.72
C ALA A 84 5.90 -19.84 -13.29
N LYS A 85 7.01 -19.52 -13.97
CA LYS A 85 7.92 -20.48 -14.62
C LYS A 85 9.21 -20.75 -13.82
N ALA A 86 9.47 -19.96 -12.77
CA ALA A 86 10.69 -20.06 -11.98
C ALA A 86 10.48 -20.97 -10.77
N ASP A 87 11.48 -21.76 -10.42
CA ASP A 87 11.48 -22.57 -9.19
C ASP A 87 11.76 -21.69 -7.96
N THR A 88 12.65 -20.73 -8.10
CA THR A 88 13.07 -19.81 -7.03
C THR A 88 13.02 -18.36 -7.51
N ILE A 89 12.61 -17.47 -6.63
CA ILE A 89 12.49 -16.02 -6.88
C ILE A 89 13.38 -15.28 -5.88
N TYR A 90 14.42 -14.65 -6.39
CA TYR A 90 15.35 -13.87 -5.58
C TYR A 90 14.92 -12.40 -5.50
N LEU A 91 14.71 -11.93 -4.27
CA LEU A 91 14.39 -10.54 -3.97
C LEU A 91 15.69 -9.78 -3.65
N ALA A 92 16.29 -9.18 -4.66
CA ALA A 92 17.57 -8.48 -4.58
C ALA A 92 17.33 -6.95 -4.56
N THR A 93 17.06 -6.38 -3.40
CA THR A 93 16.90 -4.95 -3.15
C THR A 93 17.88 -4.50 -2.08
N ASP A 94 18.02 -3.17 -1.89
CA ASP A 94 18.96 -2.58 -0.95
C ASP A 94 18.75 -3.06 0.50
N LEU A 95 19.84 -3.02 1.29
CA LEU A 95 19.85 -3.46 2.70
C LEU A 95 19.29 -2.37 3.64
N ASP A 96 18.20 -1.76 3.30
CA ASP A 96 17.53 -0.81 4.17
C ASP A 96 16.03 -1.15 4.31
N ARG A 97 15.33 -0.41 5.16
CA ARG A 97 13.90 -0.64 5.36
C ARG A 97 13.05 -0.37 4.12
N GLU A 98 13.49 0.53 3.24
CA GLU A 98 12.80 0.82 1.97
C GLU A 98 12.97 -0.35 1.00
N GLY A 99 14.18 -0.89 0.88
CA GLY A 99 14.47 -2.08 0.07
C GLY A 99 13.72 -3.30 0.57
N GLU A 100 13.62 -3.47 1.88
CA GLU A 100 12.86 -4.56 2.49
C GLU A 100 11.36 -4.45 2.21
N ALA A 101 10.81 -3.23 2.29
CA ALA A 101 9.41 -2.97 1.94
C ALA A 101 9.15 -3.18 0.44
N ILE A 102 10.07 -2.78 -0.45
CA ILE A 102 9.97 -3.04 -1.90
C ILE A 102 9.94 -4.56 -2.16
N ALA A 103 10.85 -5.32 -1.54
CA ALA A 103 10.90 -6.77 -1.66
C ALA A 103 9.61 -7.44 -1.18
N TRP A 104 9.06 -7.01 -0.05
CA TRP A 104 7.78 -7.47 0.47
C TRP A 104 6.63 -7.13 -0.48
N HIS A 105 6.55 -5.90 -0.98
CA HIS A 105 5.52 -5.50 -1.94
C HIS A 105 5.59 -6.29 -3.25
N LEU A 106 6.79 -6.63 -3.72
CA LEU A 106 6.97 -7.49 -4.89
C LEU A 106 6.43 -8.89 -4.63
N LYS A 107 6.80 -9.50 -3.51
CA LYS A 107 6.32 -10.82 -3.09
C LYS A 107 4.80 -10.86 -3.03
N GLU A 108 4.17 -9.88 -2.38
CA GLU A 108 2.72 -9.76 -2.25
C GLU A 108 2.01 -9.52 -3.60
N ALA A 109 2.63 -8.76 -4.52
CA ALA A 109 2.05 -8.46 -5.83
C ALA A 109 2.14 -9.65 -6.78
N ILE A 110 3.23 -10.40 -6.75
CA ILE A 110 3.46 -11.59 -7.58
C ILE A 110 2.64 -12.77 -7.04
N GLY A 111 2.61 -12.96 -5.70
CA GLY A 111 1.89 -14.04 -5.03
C GLY A 111 2.54 -15.42 -5.23
N GLY A 112 1.76 -16.48 -5.03
CA GLY A 112 2.22 -17.85 -5.14
C GLY A 112 2.79 -18.42 -3.84
N ASP A 113 3.54 -19.52 -3.91
CA ASP A 113 4.11 -20.19 -2.75
C ASP A 113 5.20 -19.33 -2.09
N PRO A 114 5.04 -18.95 -0.81
CA PRO A 114 6.01 -18.13 -0.07
C PRO A 114 7.41 -18.77 0.04
N SER A 115 7.51 -20.11 0.01
CA SER A 115 8.78 -20.84 0.13
C SER A 115 9.73 -20.63 -1.05
N ARG A 116 9.20 -20.19 -2.21
CA ARG A 116 9.97 -19.93 -3.42
C ARG A 116 10.73 -18.60 -3.38
N TYR A 117 10.43 -17.74 -2.41
CA TYR A 117 11.04 -16.41 -2.30
C TYR A 117 12.24 -16.44 -1.38
N GLN A 118 13.36 -15.97 -1.88
CA GLN A 118 14.60 -15.85 -1.13
C GLN A 118 15.10 -14.39 -1.19
N ARG A 119 15.55 -13.89 -0.05
CA ARG A 119 16.10 -12.53 0.06
C ARG A 119 17.59 -12.55 -0.16
N VAL A 120 18.07 -11.76 -1.13
CA VAL A 120 19.49 -11.58 -1.42
C VAL A 120 19.88 -10.15 -1.14
N VAL A 121 20.90 -9.97 -0.31
CA VAL A 121 21.37 -8.65 0.12
C VAL A 121 22.87 -8.56 -0.11
N PHE A 122 23.29 -7.49 -0.78
CA PHE A 122 24.70 -7.17 -0.95
C PHE A 122 24.95 -5.68 -0.69
N ASN A 123 26.07 -5.38 -0.05
CA ASN A 123 26.44 -4.01 0.34
C ASN A 123 27.22 -3.27 -0.74
N GLU A 124 27.74 -4.00 -1.73
CA GLU A 124 28.52 -3.46 -2.84
C GLU A 124 28.24 -4.24 -4.12
N ILE A 125 28.43 -3.57 -5.26
CA ILE A 125 28.20 -4.18 -6.59
C ILE A 125 29.55 -4.73 -7.12
N THR A 126 30.13 -5.69 -6.38
CA THR A 126 31.29 -6.45 -6.83
C THR A 126 30.90 -7.89 -7.15
N LYS A 127 31.59 -8.52 -8.10
CA LYS A 127 31.32 -9.92 -8.45
C LYS A 127 31.37 -10.84 -7.22
N LYS A 128 32.34 -10.62 -6.34
CA LYS A 128 32.52 -11.40 -5.11
C LYS A 128 31.34 -11.26 -4.18
N ALA A 129 30.97 -10.01 -3.82
CA ALA A 129 29.84 -9.73 -2.90
C ALA A 129 28.50 -10.26 -3.43
N ILE A 130 28.26 -10.12 -4.73
CA ILE A 130 27.05 -10.63 -5.37
C ILE A 130 27.03 -12.17 -5.31
N THR A 131 28.13 -12.85 -5.67
CA THR A 131 28.20 -14.31 -5.63
C THR A 131 27.98 -14.84 -4.21
N GLU A 132 28.66 -14.28 -3.21
CA GLU A 132 28.52 -14.67 -1.80
C GLU A 132 27.08 -14.44 -1.30
N ALA A 133 26.43 -13.36 -1.73
CA ALA A 133 25.05 -13.07 -1.36
C ALA A 133 24.04 -14.10 -1.93
N PHE A 134 24.27 -14.57 -3.15
CA PHE A 134 23.44 -15.63 -3.74
C PHE A 134 23.72 -17.02 -3.16
N GLU A 135 24.92 -17.26 -2.64
CA GLU A 135 25.25 -18.51 -1.93
C GLU A 135 24.59 -18.61 -0.54
N ARG A 136 24.28 -17.46 0.06
CA ARG A 136 23.68 -17.38 1.40
C ARG A 136 22.43 -16.50 1.44
N PRO A 137 21.39 -16.92 0.72
CA PRO A 137 20.14 -16.17 0.75
C PRO A 137 19.51 -16.21 2.15
N SER A 138 18.80 -15.17 2.48
CA SER A 138 18.04 -14.99 3.73
C SER A 138 16.54 -14.97 3.48
N ILE A 139 15.79 -14.70 4.52
CA ILE A 139 14.34 -14.43 4.47
C ILE A 139 14.09 -12.93 4.60
N LEU A 140 12.89 -12.49 4.22
CA LEU A 140 12.45 -11.09 4.43
C LEU A 140 12.45 -10.75 5.93
N ASP A 141 13.03 -9.61 6.26
CA ASP A 141 13.00 -9.03 7.60
C ASP A 141 11.69 -8.26 7.80
N MET A 142 10.72 -8.93 8.41
CA MET A 142 9.40 -8.35 8.65
C MET A 142 9.41 -7.20 9.64
N ASP A 143 10.39 -7.11 10.53
CA ASP A 143 10.51 -5.97 11.46
C ASP A 143 10.87 -4.69 10.70
N ARG A 144 11.74 -4.78 9.70
CA ARG A 144 12.05 -3.65 8.81
C ARG A 144 10.88 -3.28 7.91
N VAL A 145 10.16 -4.26 7.39
CA VAL A 145 8.92 -4.03 6.63
C VAL A 145 7.90 -3.30 7.49
N ASN A 146 7.66 -3.77 8.72
CA ASN A 146 6.70 -3.17 9.64
C ASN A 146 7.14 -1.75 10.06
N ALA A 147 8.42 -1.51 10.27
CA ALA A 147 8.95 -0.19 10.59
C ALA A 147 8.73 0.81 9.44
N GLN A 148 8.90 0.38 8.20
CA GLN A 148 8.62 1.21 7.02
C GLN A 148 7.11 1.48 6.89
N GLN A 149 6.27 0.46 7.07
CA GLN A 149 4.82 0.62 7.03
C GLN A 149 4.33 1.57 8.13
N ALA A 150 4.80 1.40 9.37
CA ALA A 150 4.43 2.28 10.48
C ALA A 150 4.74 3.75 10.19
N ARG A 151 5.93 4.03 9.64
CA ARG A 151 6.28 5.38 9.19
C ARG A 151 5.32 5.88 8.11
N ARG A 152 5.03 5.05 7.10
CA ARG A 152 4.13 5.40 6.01
C ARG A 152 2.72 5.70 6.51
N PHE A 153 2.24 4.94 7.49
CA PHE A 153 0.94 5.14 8.14
C PHE A 153 0.90 6.44 8.93
N LEU A 154 1.96 6.72 9.69
CA LEU A 154 2.07 7.97 10.44
C LEU A 154 2.03 9.19 9.51
N ASP A 155 2.80 9.18 8.43
CA ASP A 155 2.80 10.26 7.43
C ASP A 155 1.38 10.48 6.85
N ARG A 156 0.64 9.40 6.59
CA ARG A 156 -0.74 9.46 6.11
C ARG A 156 -1.69 10.06 7.15
N VAL A 157 -1.63 9.58 8.39
CA VAL A 157 -2.47 10.07 9.48
C VAL A 157 -2.22 11.56 9.71
N VAL A 158 -0.98 11.98 9.79
CA VAL A 158 -0.61 13.40 9.95
C VAL A 158 -1.12 14.23 8.76
N GLY A 159 -0.87 13.77 7.53
CA GLY A 159 -1.28 14.49 6.32
C GLY A 159 -2.80 14.62 6.16
N PHE A 160 -3.58 13.60 6.53
CA PHE A 160 -5.04 13.61 6.33
C PHE A 160 -5.85 14.09 7.53
N MET A 161 -5.34 13.95 8.75
CA MET A 161 -6.08 14.28 9.97
C MET A 161 -5.56 15.53 10.66
N VAL A 162 -4.24 15.73 10.73
CA VAL A 162 -3.63 16.85 11.46
C VAL A 162 -3.46 18.09 10.57
N SER A 163 -2.93 17.93 9.36
CA SER A 163 -2.68 19.06 8.46
C SER A 163 -3.93 19.90 8.15
N PRO A 164 -5.12 19.32 7.88
CA PRO A 164 -6.35 20.12 7.68
C PRO A 164 -6.76 20.92 8.91
N LEU A 165 -6.52 20.40 10.13
CA LEU A 165 -6.79 21.13 11.37
C LEU A 165 -5.87 22.34 11.52
N LEU A 166 -4.58 22.20 11.22
CA LEU A 166 -3.62 23.29 11.25
C LEU A 166 -4.03 24.39 10.25
N TRP A 167 -4.33 24.04 9.01
CA TRP A 167 -4.73 25.01 7.99
C TRP A 167 -6.02 25.74 8.36
N SER A 168 -6.98 25.08 9.02
CA SER A 168 -8.22 25.71 9.45
C SER A 168 -8.06 26.66 10.63
N LYS A 169 -6.90 26.64 11.33
CA LYS A 169 -6.64 27.47 12.52
C LYS A 169 -5.60 28.56 12.31
N VAL A 170 -4.74 28.41 11.30
CA VAL A 170 -3.60 29.30 11.01
C VAL A 170 -3.86 30.19 9.80
N ALA A 171 -4.90 29.92 8.99
CA ALA A 171 -5.33 30.72 7.84
C ALA A 171 -6.21 31.90 8.25
#